data_8c7fc51502f6b29eed1559d37f08f6fb
#
_entry.id   8c7fc51502f6b29eed1559d37f08f6fb
#
_cell.length_a   1.000
_cell.length_b   1.000
_cell.length_c   1.000
_cell.angle_alpha   90.00
_cell.angle_beta   90.00
_cell.angle_gamma   90.00
#
_symmetry.space_group_name_H-M   'P 1'
#
loop_
_entity.id
_entity.type
_entity.pdbx_description
1 polymer ?
#
loop_
_entity_poly.entity_id
_entity_poly.type
_entity_poly.pdbx_seq_one_letter_code
_entity_poly.pdbx_strand_id
1 'polypeptide(L)'
;AILIVLFISLFRLSKIRKALKYSESEIRKAAETVRVTNEIKNRFLSNMSYNIRTPLNNVVGFSQLIASEPNIDEKTREEYSAIIHQSSERLMRLVNDVLDLSRLEAKMMKFQIQDYDAVSLCNEVCYMARMNNEKTGIQIRFTPEVESLSLRTDTTRLGYALLSTLAYPHEHEEERIIRFTLSRKGEMLYFRILNSPLADEAFTSQETGIRHEI
;
A
#
# COMPACT_ATOMS: atom_id res chain seq x y z
N ALA A 1 -4.62 -32.02 59.81
CA ALA A 1 -5.78 -31.70 58.98
C ALA A 1 -5.76 -30.23 58.51
N ILE A 2 -5.69 -29.22 59.40
CA ILE A 2 -5.77 -27.78 59.08
C ILE A 2 -4.66 -27.33 58.13
N LEU A 3 -3.40 -27.75 58.33
CA LEU A 3 -2.25 -27.38 57.47
C LEU A 3 -2.40 -27.90 56.03
N ILE A 4 -2.97 -29.06 55.83
CA ILE A 4 -3.22 -29.62 54.48
C ILE A 4 -4.27 -28.81 53.74
N VAL A 5 -5.37 -28.42 54.42
CA VAL A 5 -6.42 -27.58 53.87
C VAL A 5 -5.87 -26.20 53.45
N LEU A 6 -5.04 -25.61 54.31
CA LEU A 6 -4.37 -24.32 54.06
C LEU A 6 -3.40 -24.42 52.85
N PHE A 7 -2.65 -25.47 52.76
CA PHE A 7 -1.74 -25.71 51.62
C PHE A 7 -2.51 -25.88 50.30
N ILE A 8 -3.61 -26.65 50.28
CA ILE A 8 -4.44 -26.84 49.12
C ILE A 8 -5.08 -25.51 48.70
N SER A 9 -5.55 -24.72 49.68
CA SER A 9 -6.14 -23.39 49.42
C SER A 9 -5.14 -22.43 48.80
N LEU A 10 -3.93 -22.33 49.37
CA LEU A 10 -2.85 -21.48 48.84
C LEU A 10 -2.43 -21.91 47.40
N PHE A 11 -2.35 -23.23 47.17
CA PHE A 11 -2.03 -23.75 45.85
C PHE A 11 -3.10 -23.42 44.81
N ARG A 12 -4.38 -23.56 45.16
CA ARG A 12 -5.53 -23.13 44.31
C ARG A 12 -5.50 -21.64 44.04
N LEU A 13 -5.26 -20.81 45.07
CA LEU A 13 -5.15 -19.37 44.91
C LEU A 13 -4.01 -18.97 43.96
N SER A 14 -2.87 -19.63 44.08
CA SER A 14 -1.72 -19.41 43.19
C SER A 14 -2.05 -19.76 41.72
N LYS A 15 -2.76 -20.88 41.47
CA LYS A 15 -3.22 -21.26 40.13
C LYS A 15 -4.20 -20.24 39.57
N ILE A 16 -5.18 -19.81 40.37
CA ILE A 16 -6.18 -18.83 39.95
C ILE A 16 -5.51 -17.48 39.63
N ARG A 17 -4.57 -17.04 40.45
CA ARG A 17 -3.79 -15.82 40.18
C ARG A 17 -3.00 -15.89 38.89
N LYS A 18 -2.36 -17.02 38.58
CA LYS A 18 -1.62 -17.22 37.34
C LYS A 18 -2.57 -17.19 36.11
N ALA A 19 -3.70 -17.88 36.19
CA ALA A 19 -4.70 -17.89 35.14
C ALA A 19 -5.30 -16.48 34.90
N LEU A 20 -5.56 -15.74 35.98
CA LEU A 20 -6.07 -14.37 35.90
C LEU A 20 -5.05 -13.42 35.23
N LYS A 21 -3.78 -13.48 35.64
CA LYS A 21 -2.72 -12.67 35.01
C LYS A 21 -2.53 -13.01 33.53
N TYR A 22 -2.65 -14.29 33.16
CA TYR A 22 -2.58 -14.68 31.75
C TYR A 22 -3.76 -14.13 30.96
N SER A 23 -4.99 -14.28 31.47
CA SER A 23 -6.19 -13.74 30.85
C SER A 23 -6.13 -12.21 30.72
N GLU A 24 -5.69 -11.50 31.76
CA GLU A 24 -5.50 -10.06 31.74
C GLU A 24 -4.49 -9.62 30.66
N SER A 25 -3.38 -10.34 30.54
CA SER A 25 -2.37 -10.13 29.50
C SER A 25 -2.93 -10.29 28.08
N GLU A 26 -3.72 -11.34 27.86
CA GLU A 26 -4.36 -11.59 26.55
C GLU A 26 -5.42 -10.53 26.20
N ILE A 27 -6.24 -10.13 27.18
CA ILE A 27 -7.22 -9.04 27.00
C ILE A 27 -6.50 -7.72 26.67
N ARG A 28 -5.39 -7.42 27.36
CA ARG A 28 -4.63 -6.22 27.10
C ARG A 28 -4.01 -6.22 25.70
N LYS A 29 -3.46 -7.35 25.24
CA LYS A 29 -2.94 -7.48 23.87
C LYS A 29 -4.04 -7.30 22.83
N ALA A 30 -5.20 -7.94 23.04
CA ALA A 30 -6.34 -7.81 22.15
C ALA A 30 -6.85 -6.36 22.10
N ALA A 31 -6.97 -5.69 23.24
CA ALA A 31 -7.38 -4.29 23.32
C ALA A 31 -6.37 -3.36 22.60
N GLU A 32 -5.07 -3.59 22.74
CA GLU A 32 -4.04 -2.81 22.05
C GLU A 32 -4.12 -3.04 20.54
N THR A 33 -4.30 -4.28 20.06
CA THR A 33 -4.50 -4.57 18.65
C THR A 33 -5.71 -3.84 18.08
N VAL A 34 -6.85 -3.86 18.79
CA VAL A 34 -8.07 -3.15 18.38
C VAL A 34 -7.82 -1.63 18.33
N ARG A 35 -7.12 -1.08 19.33
CA ARG A 35 -6.78 0.35 19.38
C ARG A 35 -5.94 0.76 18.17
N VAL A 36 -4.86 0.05 17.90
CA VAL A 36 -3.96 0.32 16.76
C VAL A 36 -4.72 0.20 15.44
N THR A 37 -5.53 -0.85 15.28
CA THR A 37 -6.36 -1.03 14.08
C THR A 37 -7.33 0.13 13.87
N ASN A 38 -7.99 0.61 14.92
CA ASN A 38 -8.89 1.76 14.85
C ASN A 38 -8.16 3.06 14.53
N GLU A 39 -6.96 3.27 15.08
CA GLU A 39 -6.14 4.44 14.74
C GLU A 39 -5.72 4.45 13.26
N ILE A 40 -5.29 3.29 12.74
CA ILE A 40 -4.96 3.13 11.32
C ILE A 40 -6.20 3.41 10.46
N LYS A 41 -7.36 2.84 10.81
CA LYS A 41 -8.62 3.06 10.10
C LYS A 41 -9.04 4.54 10.10
N ASN A 42 -8.95 5.22 11.22
CA ASN A 42 -9.31 6.63 11.33
C ASN A 42 -8.36 7.52 10.52
N ARG A 43 -7.06 7.22 10.56
CA ARG A 43 -6.06 7.92 9.73
C ARG A 43 -6.30 7.69 8.25
N PHE A 44 -6.60 6.45 7.86
CA PHE A 44 -6.98 6.12 6.50
C PHE A 44 -8.20 6.91 6.02
N LEU A 45 -9.30 6.94 6.78
CA LEU A 45 -10.51 7.70 6.44
C LEU A 45 -10.24 9.22 6.33
N SER A 46 -9.42 9.77 7.22
CA SER A 46 -9.02 11.17 7.17
C SER A 46 -8.23 11.49 5.89
N ASN A 47 -7.23 10.67 5.59
CA ASN A 47 -6.41 10.82 4.38
C ASN A 47 -7.24 10.65 3.12
N MET A 48 -8.17 9.68 3.09
CA MET A 48 -9.10 9.48 1.97
C MET A 48 -9.97 10.72 1.73
N SER A 49 -10.53 11.30 2.80
CA SER A 49 -11.35 12.51 2.69
C SER A 49 -10.57 13.68 2.09
N TYR A 50 -9.31 13.87 2.48
CA TYR A 50 -8.44 14.88 1.90
C TYR A 50 -8.13 14.60 0.43
N ASN A 51 -7.73 13.37 0.13
CA ASN A 51 -7.36 12.94 -1.22
C ASN A 51 -8.53 12.98 -2.22
N ILE A 52 -9.77 12.84 -1.75
CA ILE A 52 -10.98 13.01 -2.56
C ILE A 52 -11.31 14.49 -2.77
N ARG A 53 -11.19 15.31 -1.72
CA ARG A 53 -11.57 16.73 -1.76
C ARG A 53 -10.75 17.53 -2.77
N THR A 54 -9.45 17.30 -2.83
CA THR A 54 -8.55 18.06 -3.72
C THR A 54 -8.92 17.90 -5.19
N PRO A 55 -8.97 16.68 -5.79
CA PRO A 55 -9.37 16.52 -7.18
C PRO A 55 -10.82 16.95 -7.44
N LEU A 56 -11.73 16.75 -6.49
CA LEU A 56 -13.11 17.20 -6.61
C LEU A 56 -13.19 18.72 -6.72
N ASN A 57 -12.46 19.45 -5.87
CA ASN A 57 -12.41 20.91 -5.93
C ASN A 57 -11.81 21.40 -7.26
N ASN A 58 -10.81 20.72 -7.81
CA ASN A 58 -10.26 21.05 -9.12
C ASN A 58 -11.32 20.88 -10.21
N VAL A 59 -12.02 19.73 -10.23
CA VAL A 59 -13.10 19.48 -11.22
C VAL A 59 -14.16 20.58 -11.12
N VAL A 60 -14.67 20.87 -9.93
CA VAL A 60 -15.72 21.89 -9.72
C VAL A 60 -15.21 23.29 -10.06
N GLY A 61 -14.03 23.68 -9.56
CA GLY A 61 -13.48 25.03 -9.74
C GLY A 61 -13.18 25.33 -11.20
N PHE A 62 -12.46 24.46 -11.91
CA PHE A 62 -12.14 24.67 -13.32
C PHE A 62 -13.36 24.55 -14.23
N SER A 63 -14.36 23.72 -13.92
CA SER A 63 -15.64 23.69 -14.62
C SER A 63 -16.40 25.00 -14.45
N GLN A 64 -16.39 25.59 -13.25
CA GLN A 64 -17.03 26.91 -13.02
C GLN A 64 -16.29 28.02 -13.75
N LEU A 65 -14.96 28.02 -13.82
CA LEU A 65 -14.17 29.00 -14.58
C LEU A 65 -14.50 28.93 -16.06
N ILE A 66 -14.56 27.74 -16.66
CA ILE A 66 -14.96 27.57 -18.07
C ILE A 66 -16.39 28.09 -18.31
N ALA A 67 -17.30 27.84 -17.37
CA ALA A 67 -18.72 28.26 -17.51
C ALA A 67 -18.93 29.76 -17.30
N SER A 68 -18.11 30.40 -16.45
CA SER A 68 -18.28 31.82 -16.10
C SER A 68 -17.57 32.81 -17.04
N GLU A 69 -16.60 32.35 -17.82
CA GLU A 69 -15.80 33.17 -18.74
C GLU A 69 -16.14 32.87 -20.23
N PRO A 70 -17.11 33.57 -20.84
CA PRO A 70 -17.53 33.29 -22.23
C PRO A 70 -16.43 33.51 -23.27
N ASN A 71 -15.44 34.38 -22.96
CA ASN A 71 -14.37 34.77 -23.87
C ASN A 71 -13.01 34.12 -23.52
N ILE A 72 -13.02 33.00 -22.80
CA ILE A 72 -11.81 32.27 -22.50
C ILE A 72 -11.13 31.86 -23.81
N ASP A 73 -9.82 32.09 -23.92
CA ASP A 73 -9.06 31.63 -25.08
C ASP A 73 -8.97 30.11 -25.16
N GLU A 74 -8.78 29.57 -26.37
CA GLU A 74 -8.81 28.12 -26.62
C GLU A 74 -7.70 27.39 -25.85
N LYS A 75 -6.52 27.98 -25.74
CA LYS A 75 -5.39 27.40 -25.00
C LYS A 75 -5.71 27.26 -23.52
N THR A 76 -6.24 28.29 -22.89
CA THR A 76 -6.64 28.28 -21.47
C THR A 76 -7.78 27.27 -21.24
N ARG A 77 -8.72 27.15 -22.20
CA ARG A 77 -9.80 26.16 -22.16
C ARG A 77 -9.25 24.74 -22.20
N GLU A 78 -8.29 24.46 -23.06
CA GLU A 78 -7.61 23.17 -23.15
C GLU A 78 -6.85 22.83 -21.85
N GLU A 79 -6.13 23.81 -21.28
CA GLU A 79 -5.42 23.66 -20.01
C GLU A 79 -6.38 23.31 -18.87
N TYR A 80 -7.51 24.01 -18.73
CA TYR A 80 -8.52 23.73 -17.71
C TYR A 80 -9.19 22.37 -17.92
N SER A 81 -9.49 22.02 -19.16
CA SER A 81 -10.05 20.72 -19.52
C SER A 81 -9.08 19.58 -19.18
N ALA A 82 -7.77 19.76 -19.41
CA ALA A 82 -6.76 18.79 -19.05
C ALA A 82 -6.67 18.59 -17.52
N ILE A 83 -6.78 19.67 -16.74
CA ILE A 83 -6.78 19.59 -15.25
C ILE A 83 -8.04 18.85 -14.76
N ILE A 84 -9.21 19.13 -15.36
CA ILE A 84 -10.45 18.43 -15.01
C ILE A 84 -10.32 16.94 -15.32
N HIS A 85 -9.83 16.59 -16.50
CA HIS A 85 -9.64 15.19 -16.90
C HIS A 85 -8.69 14.46 -15.95
N GLN A 86 -7.51 15.02 -15.69
CA GLN A 86 -6.51 14.44 -14.78
C GLN A 86 -7.08 14.27 -13.36
N SER A 87 -7.83 15.26 -12.87
CA SER A 87 -8.45 15.20 -11.54
C SER A 87 -9.54 14.13 -11.47
N SER A 88 -10.33 13.98 -12.54
CA SER A 88 -11.35 12.93 -12.65
C SER A 88 -10.73 11.54 -12.68
N GLU A 89 -9.66 11.33 -13.44
CA GLU A 89 -8.93 10.07 -13.46
C GLU A 89 -8.33 9.72 -12.08
N ARG A 90 -7.77 10.73 -11.39
CA ARG A 90 -7.26 10.55 -10.02
C ARG A 90 -8.37 10.12 -9.06
N LEU A 91 -9.55 10.74 -9.16
CA LEU A 91 -10.71 10.40 -8.35
C LEU A 91 -11.18 8.96 -8.61
N MET A 92 -11.25 8.55 -9.87
CA MET A 92 -11.61 7.18 -10.26
C MET A 92 -10.62 6.15 -9.72
N ARG A 93 -9.31 6.44 -9.75
CA ARG A 93 -8.30 5.57 -9.12
C ARG A 93 -8.54 5.42 -7.62
N LEU A 94 -8.76 6.52 -6.90
CA LEU A 94 -9.03 6.48 -5.46
C LEU A 94 -10.30 5.67 -5.12
N VAL A 95 -11.36 5.80 -5.90
CA VAL A 95 -12.58 5.00 -5.71
C VAL A 95 -12.30 3.51 -5.91
N ASN A 96 -11.56 3.14 -6.95
CA ASN A 96 -11.19 1.76 -7.20
C ASN A 96 -10.30 1.19 -6.09
N ASP A 97 -9.34 1.96 -5.57
CA ASP A 97 -8.48 1.55 -4.45
C ASP A 97 -9.30 1.25 -3.19
N VAL A 98 -10.30 2.10 -2.87
CA VAL A 98 -11.22 1.87 -1.73
C VAL A 98 -12.06 0.62 -1.92
N LEU A 99 -12.60 0.42 -3.12
CA LEU A 99 -13.40 -0.77 -3.45
C LEU A 99 -12.56 -2.05 -3.37
N ASP A 100 -11.31 -2.00 -3.85
CA ASP A 100 -10.40 -3.14 -3.79
C ASP A 100 -10.00 -3.44 -2.35
N LEU A 101 -9.70 -2.42 -1.53
CA LEU A 101 -9.45 -2.61 -0.10
C LEU A 101 -10.66 -3.23 0.61
N SER A 102 -11.87 -2.72 0.34
CA SER A 102 -13.11 -3.26 0.93
C SER A 102 -13.34 -4.72 0.55
N ARG A 103 -13.06 -5.10 -0.72
CA ARG A 103 -13.14 -6.49 -1.17
C ARG A 103 -12.09 -7.38 -0.51
N LEU A 104 -10.87 -6.85 -0.30
CA LEU A 104 -9.79 -7.55 0.37
C LEU A 104 -10.14 -7.82 1.85
N GLU A 105 -10.61 -6.80 2.58
CA GLU A 105 -11.04 -6.93 3.98
C GLU A 105 -12.21 -7.93 4.12
N ALA A 106 -13.17 -7.89 3.21
CA ALA A 106 -14.30 -8.81 3.19
C ALA A 106 -13.91 -10.24 2.72
N LYS A 107 -12.65 -10.49 2.34
CA LYS A 107 -12.19 -11.75 1.71
C LYS A 107 -12.98 -12.12 0.45
N MET A 108 -13.51 -11.13 -0.24
CA MET A 108 -14.30 -11.27 -1.46
C MET A 108 -13.51 -10.93 -2.72
N MET A 109 -12.22 -10.62 -2.58
CA MET A 109 -11.37 -10.29 -3.71
C MET A 109 -11.16 -11.53 -4.57
N LYS A 110 -11.48 -11.42 -5.86
CA LYS A 110 -11.20 -12.45 -6.86
C LYS A 110 -9.88 -12.13 -7.54
N PHE A 111 -8.95 -13.08 -7.53
CA PHE A 111 -7.66 -12.96 -8.21
C PHE A 111 -7.69 -13.74 -9.52
N GLN A 112 -7.14 -13.13 -10.57
CA GLN A 112 -6.93 -13.79 -11.87
C GLN A 112 -5.50 -14.36 -11.90
N ILE A 113 -5.36 -15.55 -11.33
CA ILE A 113 -4.07 -16.21 -11.19
C ILE A 113 -3.64 -16.80 -12.54
N GLN A 114 -2.45 -16.43 -13.00
CA GLN A 114 -1.82 -16.94 -14.22
C GLN A 114 -0.32 -17.14 -14.03
N ASP A 115 0.26 -18.00 -14.84
CA ASP A 115 1.71 -18.19 -14.87
C ASP A 115 2.34 -17.09 -15.73
N TYR A 116 3.34 -16.42 -15.18
CA TYR A 116 4.04 -15.32 -15.86
C TYR A 116 5.50 -15.27 -15.45
N ASP A 117 6.37 -14.71 -16.28
CA ASP A 117 7.75 -14.47 -15.91
C ASP A 117 7.88 -13.20 -15.06
N ALA A 118 8.34 -13.35 -13.82
CA ALA A 118 8.46 -12.26 -12.88
C ALA A 118 9.45 -11.17 -13.33
N VAL A 119 10.51 -11.55 -14.08
CA VAL A 119 11.47 -10.60 -14.62
C VAL A 119 10.83 -9.76 -15.72
N SER A 120 10.04 -10.39 -16.60
CA SER A 120 9.28 -9.69 -17.64
C SER A 120 8.27 -8.71 -17.04
N LEU A 121 7.51 -9.13 -16.02
CA LEU A 121 6.58 -8.25 -15.30
C LEU A 121 7.29 -7.04 -14.70
N CYS A 122 8.44 -7.25 -14.05
CA CYS A 122 9.21 -6.15 -13.46
C CYS A 122 9.76 -5.19 -14.53
N ASN A 123 10.17 -5.68 -15.69
CA ASN A 123 10.61 -4.84 -16.81
C ASN A 123 9.46 -3.98 -17.35
N GLU A 124 8.26 -4.53 -17.53
CA GLU A 124 7.07 -3.80 -17.96
C GLU A 124 6.69 -2.71 -16.95
N VAL A 125 6.69 -3.05 -15.65
CA VAL A 125 6.42 -2.09 -14.57
C VAL A 125 7.46 -0.98 -14.56
N CYS A 126 8.75 -1.31 -14.70
CA CYS A 126 9.81 -0.30 -14.77
C CYS A 126 9.68 0.61 -15.99
N TYR A 127 9.29 0.06 -17.13
CA TYR A 127 9.03 0.87 -18.32
C TYR A 127 7.90 1.88 -18.07
N MET A 128 6.75 1.43 -17.56
CA MET A 128 5.62 2.29 -17.22
C MET A 128 5.98 3.34 -16.15
N ALA A 129 6.74 2.94 -15.12
CA ALA A 129 7.17 3.83 -14.07
C ALA A 129 8.14 4.93 -14.59
N ARG A 130 9.03 4.60 -15.53
CA ARG A 130 9.91 5.58 -16.19
C ARG A 130 9.10 6.60 -16.99
N MET A 131 8.10 6.17 -17.75
CA MET A 131 7.21 7.05 -18.50
C MET A 131 6.45 8.01 -17.56
N ASN A 132 5.94 7.52 -16.43
CA ASN A 132 5.26 8.34 -15.42
C ASN A 132 6.19 9.36 -14.75
N ASN A 133 7.47 9.02 -14.62
CA ASN A 133 8.49 9.85 -13.95
C ASN A 133 9.34 10.68 -14.92
N GLU A 134 9.05 10.70 -16.21
CA GLU A 134 9.86 11.42 -17.22
C GLU A 134 10.05 12.90 -16.89
N LYS A 135 9.00 13.57 -16.40
CA LYS A 135 9.05 14.98 -16.02
C LYS A 135 9.76 15.26 -14.69
N THR A 136 9.96 14.25 -13.85
CA THR A 136 10.57 14.42 -12.52
C THR A 136 12.09 14.25 -12.53
N GLY A 137 12.64 13.69 -13.60
CA GLY A 137 14.08 13.39 -13.74
C GLY A 137 14.53 12.20 -12.88
N ILE A 138 13.61 11.42 -12.33
CA ILE A 138 13.92 10.23 -11.53
C ILE A 138 14.30 9.07 -12.45
N GLN A 139 15.44 8.45 -12.16
CA GLN A 139 15.93 7.27 -12.87
C GLN A 139 15.53 6.00 -12.10
N ILE A 140 14.89 5.05 -12.79
CA ILE A 140 14.57 3.75 -12.22
C ILE A 140 15.54 2.71 -12.82
N ARG A 141 16.36 2.10 -11.93
CA ARG A 141 17.32 1.07 -12.31
C ARG A 141 16.85 -0.28 -11.78
N PHE A 142 16.44 -1.16 -12.70
CA PHE A 142 16.09 -2.53 -12.38
C PHE A 142 17.29 -3.46 -12.55
N THR A 143 17.57 -4.27 -11.54
CA THR A 143 18.67 -5.24 -11.55
C THR A 143 18.17 -6.56 -10.99
N PRO A 144 17.67 -7.49 -11.83
CA PRO A 144 17.27 -8.81 -11.38
C PRO A 144 18.50 -9.65 -11.01
N GLU A 145 18.40 -10.46 -9.96
CA GLU A 145 19.42 -11.44 -9.58
C GLU A 145 19.21 -12.80 -10.30
N VAL A 146 18.15 -12.90 -11.10
CA VAL A 146 17.77 -14.09 -11.89
C VAL A 146 17.42 -13.67 -13.31
N GLU A 147 17.75 -14.50 -14.30
CA GLU A 147 17.46 -14.19 -15.70
C GLU A 147 15.98 -14.38 -16.07
N SER A 148 15.33 -15.39 -15.50
CA SER A 148 13.91 -15.69 -15.67
C SER A 148 13.40 -16.40 -14.44
N LEU A 149 12.13 -16.15 -14.07
CA LEU A 149 11.52 -16.76 -12.90
C LEU A 149 10.01 -16.87 -13.09
N SER A 150 9.53 -18.10 -13.28
CA SER A 150 8.09 -18.35 -13.36
C SER A 150 7.43 -18.03 -12.01
N LEU A 151 6.38 -17.23 -12.07
CA LEU A 151 5.56 -16.80 -10.94
C LEU A 151 4.09 -17.01 -11.27
N ARG A 152 3.39 -17.69 -10.38
CA ARG A 152 1.94 -17.88 -10.50
C ARG A 152 1.21 -16.84 -9.65
N THR A 153 0.67 -15.82 -10.30
CA THR A 153 0.10 -14.66 -9.61
C THR A 153 -0.96 -13.94 -10.46
N ASP A 154 -1.65 -12.98 -9.83
CA ASP A 154 -2.41 -11.96 -10.54
C ASP A 154 -1.43 -10.86 -10.99
N THR A 155 -1.02 -10.92 -12.25
CA THR A 155 -0.01 -10.01 -12.82
C THR A 155 -0.48 -8.56 -12.84
N THR A 156 -1.79 -8.34 -13.07
CA THR A 156 -2.37 -6.99 -13.09
C THR A 156 -2.26 -6.33 -11.72
N ARG A 157 -2.64 -7.04 -10.67
CA ARG A 157 -2.61 -6.49 -9.31
C ARG A 157 -1.19 -6.36 -8.76
N LEU A 158 -0.34 -7.36 -9.00
CA LEU A 158 1.05 -7.28 -8.61
C LEU A 158 1.77 -6.16 -9.36
N GLY A 159 1.55 -6.04 -10.67
CA GLY A 159 2.10 -4.96 -11.48
C GLY A 159 1.64 -3.59 -11.00
N TYR A 160 0.36 -3.43 -10.67
CA TYR A 160 -0.17 -2.18 -10.11
C TYR A 160 0.45 -1.83 -8.76
N ALA A 161 0.61 -2.80 -7.85
CA ALA A 161 1.25 -2.59 -6.56
C ALA A 161 2.71 -2.15 -6.69
N LEU A 162 3.47 -2.80 -7.59
CA LEU A 162 4.85 -2.42 -7.88
C LEU A 162 4.94 -1.03 -8.54
N LEU A 163 4.07 -0.77 -9.54
CA LEU A 163 4.03 0.51 -10.24
C LEU A 163 3.70 1.67 -9.30
N SER A 164 2.71 1.51 -8.43
CA SER A 164 2.33 2.56 -7.47
C SER A 164 3.46 2.90 -6.50
N THR A 165 4.27 1.89 -6.11
CA THR A 165 5.44 2.10 -5.26
C THR A 165 6.58 2.81 -6.00
N LEU A 166 6.79 2.48 -7.29
CA LEU A 166 7.86 3.09 -8.12
C LEU A 166 7.51 4.48 -8.65
N ALA A 167 6.22 4.78 -8.81
CA ALA A 167 5.72 6.03 -9.38
C ALA A 167 5.32 7.07 -8.33
N TYR A 168 5.64 6.84 -7.04
CA TYR A 168 5.29 7.79 -5.97
C TYR A 168 6.06 9.12 -6.15
N PRO A 169 5.40 10.28 -6.05
CA PRO A 169 6.06 11.57 -6.24
C PRO A 169 7.07 11.85 -5.12
N HIS A 170 8.31 12.05 -5.52
CA HIS A 170 9.44 12.37 -4.65
C HIS A 170 9.60 13.89 -4.58
N GLU A 171 9.08 14.54 -3.56
CA GLU A 171 9.14 16.00 -3.44
C GLU A 171 10.46 16.52 -2.85
N HIS A 172 11.30 15.70 -2.21
CA HIS A 172 12.38 16.18 -1.35
C HIS A 172 13.72 15.43 -1.41
N GLU A 173 14.01 14.58 -2.39
CA GLU A 173 15.25 13.80 -2.37
C GLU A 173 16.33 14.29 -3.34
N GLU A 174 17.57 14.40 -2.81
CA GLU A 174 18.79 14.68 -3.58
C GLU A 174 19.18 13.51 -4.49
N GLU A 175 18.87 12.25 -4.13
CA GLU A 175 19.10 11.06 -4.93
C GLU A 175 17.92 10.74 -5.85
N ARG A 176 18.12 10.97 -7.15
CA ARG A 176 17.12 10.73 -8.20
C ARG A 176 17.20 9.33 -8.81
N ILE A 177 17.68 8.33 -8.06
CA ILE A 177 17.83 6.96 -8.56
C ILE A 177 17.10 5.99 -7.65
N ILE A 178 16.03 5.39 -8.19
CA ILE A 178 15.35 4.27 -7.55
C ILE A 178 15.99 2.97 -8.01
N ARG A 179 16.51 2.19 -7.07
CA ARG A 179 17.04 0.83 -7.33
C ARG A 179 15.95 -0.19 -7.04
N PHE A 180 15.59 -0.94 -8.05
CA PHE A 180 14.63 -2.03 -7.94
C PHE A 180 15.36 -3.35 -8.21
N THR A 181 15.22 -4.32 -7.31
CA THR A 181 15.83 -5.64 -7.46
C THR A 181 14.80 -6.73 -7.25
N LEU A 182 14.93 -7.81 -8.01
CA LEU A 182 14.18 -9.04 -7.85
C LEU A 182 15.16 -10.16 -7.50
N SER A 183 14.95 -10.81 -6.37
CA SER A 183 15.76 -11.94 -5.93
C SER A 183 14.89 -13.07 -5.41
N ARG A 184 15.44 -14.29 -5.43
CA ARG A 184 14.81 -15.49 -4.87
C ARG A 184 15.66 -16.07 -3.76
N LYS A 185 15.05 -16.31 -2.60
CA LYS A 185 15.69 -17.02 -1.48
C LYS A 185 14.79 -18.18 -1.06
N GLY A 186 15.16 -19.41 -1.46
CA GLY A 186 14.32 -20.59 -1.25
C GLY A 186 13.01 -20.48 -2.03
N GLU A 187 11.88 -20.56 -1.32
CA GLU A 187 10.52 -20.41 -1.86
C GLU A 187 10.00 -18.97 -1.87
N MET A 188 10.78 -18.03 -1.37
CA MET A 188 10.37 -16.62 -1.24
C MET A 188 10.95 -15.78 -2.37
N LEU A 189 10.11 -14.92 -2.95
CA LEU A 189 10.50 -13.86 -3.87
C LEU A 189 10.57 -12.52 -3.13
N TYR A 190 11.63 -11.77 -3.39
CA TYR A 190 11.87 -10.48 -2.80
C TYR A 190 11.91 -9.42 -3.87
N PHE A 191 10.94 -8.51 -3.82
CA PHE A 191 10.91 -7.27 -4.57
C PHE A 191 11.45 -6.17 -3.66
N ARG A 192 12.69 -5.73 -3.89
CA ARG A 192 13.32 -4.70 -3.05
C ARG A 192 13.41 -3.41 -3.83
N ILE A 193 12.82 -2.35 -3.28
CA ILE A 193 12.87 -0.99 -3.82
C ILE A 193 13.62 -0.14 -2.81
N LEU A 194 14.72 0.45 -3.23
CA LEU A 194 15.60 1.31 -2.42
C LEU A 194 15.55 2.74 -2.96
N ASN A 195 15.67 3.72 -2.07
CA ASN A 195 15.57 5.15 -2.36
C ASN A 195 14.18 5.57 -2.87
N SER A 196 13.12 4.91 -2.36
CA SER A 196 11.74 5.34 -2.52
C SER A 196 11.26 5.96 -1.20
N PRO A 197 10.50 7.08 -1.20
CA PRO A 197 10.00 7.72 0.02
C PRO A 197 9.15 6.79 0.89
N LEU A 198 8.45 5.83 0.26
CA LEU A 198 7.69 4.80 0.98
C LEU A 198 8.59 3.79 1.70
N ALA A 199 9.88 3.68 1.33
CA ALA A 199 10.79 2.75 1.96
C ALA A 199 11.15 3.16 3.39
N ASP A 200 11.20 4.47 3.70
CA ASP A 200 11.58 4.97 5.01
C ASP A 200 10.45 4.86 6.04
N GLU A 201 9.19 4.99 5.65
CA GLU A 201 8.06 4.95 6.59
C GLU A 201 7.48 3.54 6.83
N ALA A 202 7.54 2.65 5.85
CA ALA A 202 6.84 1.36 5.91
C ALA A 202 7.74 0.14 6.13
N PHE A 203 9.06 0.23 5.91
CA PHE A 203 9.91 -0.95 5.75
C PHE A 203 11.10 -1.05 6.70
N THR A 204 11.15 -0.27 7.76
CA THR A 204 12.28 -0.28 8.71
C THR A 204 12.44 -1.59 9.50
N SER A 205 11.57 -2.60 9.37
CA SER A 205 11.72 -3.85 10.13
C SER A 205 11.08 -5.13 9.59
N GLN A 206 10.42 -5.13 8.44
CA GLN A 206 9.87 -6.39 7.90
C GLN A 206 10.21 -6.56 6.41
N GLU A 207 11.07 -7.54 6.10
CA GLU A 207 11.21 -8.04 4.74
C GLU A 207 9.86 -8.57 4.26
N THR A 208 9.22 -7.85 3.34
CA THR A 208 7.95 -8.29 2.75
C THR A 208 8.28 -9.30 1.64
N GLY A 209 8.24 -10.57 1.98
CA GLY A 209 8.39 -11.66 1.02
C GLY A 209 7.02 -12.19 0.58
N ILE A 210 6.85 -12.45 -0.70
CA ILE A 210 5.71 -13.19 -1.22
C ILE A 210 6.08 -14.66 -1.20
N ARG A 211 5.38 -15.44 -0.38
CA ARG A 211 5.56 -16.90 -0.38
C ARG A 211 4.89 -17.48 -1.63
N HIS A 212 5.66 -18.18 -2.42
CA HIS A 212 5.16 -18.96 -3.53
C HIS A 212 4.72 -20.32 -2.98
N GLU A 213 3.41 -20.57 -2.92
CA GLU A 213 2.88 -21.90 -2.69
C GLU A 213 2.80 -22.61 -4.06
N ILE A 214 3.57 -23.68 -4.18
CA ILE A 214 3.62 -24.56 -5.36
C ILE A 214 2.37 -25.44 -5.38
#